data_db2e82af05b9aeb1ceb0c8932918c5c4
#
_entry.id   db2e82af05b9aeb1ceb0c8932918c5c4
#
_cell.length_a   1.000
_cell.length_b   1.000
_cell.length_c   1.000
_cell.angle_alpha   90.00
_cell.angle_beta   90.00
_cell.angle_gamma   90.00
#
_symmetry.space_group_name_H-M   'P 1'
#
loop_
_entity.id
_entity.type
_entity.pdbx_description
1 polymer ?
#
loop_
_entity_poly.entity_id
_entity_poly.type
_entity_poly.pdbx_seq_one_letter_code
_entity_poly.pdbx_strand_id
1 'polypeptide(L)'
;MYKTIYKYRLFLAIFISIAFIILSLFYKALTPKKTLPIFQPNDVNFELVDSSIQHVKRFHKIKSFEFLNQNGEIVSEKDYNGFIYVADFFFTTCPSICPIMTNNMLKIQNYIKDKKKVKLLSFSVTPEIDSVQVLKEYSIEKGVDDKYWNLLTGDKSKIYS
;
A
#
# COMPACT_ATOMS: atom_id res chain seq x y z
N MET A 1 -17.38 59.78 8.39
CA MET A 1 -16.82 58.43 8.30
C MET A 1 -17.41 57.60 7.13
N TYR A 2 -18.73 57.53 6.96
CA TYR A 2 -19.37 56.80 5.86
C TYR A 2 -19.00 57.26 4.42
N LYS A 3 -18.86 58.60 4.18
CA LYS A 3 -18.49 59.14 2.85
C LYS A 3 -17.08 58.73 2.39
N THR A 4 -16.15 58.53 3.30
CA THR A 4 -14.77 58.10 2.97
C THR A 4 -14.73 56.64 2.52
N ILE A 5 -15.52 55.78 3.18
CA ILE A 5 -15.62 54.37 2.85
C ILE A 5 -16.19 54.17 1.42
N TYR A 6 -17.15 55.02 1.03
CA TYR A 6 -17.77 54.95 -0.32
C TYR A 6 -16.78 55.33 -1.41
N LYS A 7 -15.88 56.27 -1.15
CA LYS A 7 -14.85 56.72 -2.12
C LYS A 7 -13.82 55.62 -2.41
N TYR A 8 -13.54 54.76 -1.43
CA TYR A 8 -12.52 53.69 -1.56
C TYR A 8 -13.12 52.29 -1.70
N ARG A 9 -14.41 52.19 -1.94
CA ARG A 9 -15.13 50.89 -2.06
C ARG A 9 -14.45 49.91 -3.01
N LEU A 10 -14.10 50.38 -4.18
CA LEU A 10 -13.46 49.54 -5.22
C LEU A 10 -12.07 49.07 -4.77
N PHE A 11 -11.29 49.98 -4.22
CA PHE A 11 -9.95 49.68 -3.69
C PHE A 11 -10.01 48.66 -2.55
N LEU A 12 -10.95 48.82 -1.63
CA LEU A 12 -11.16 47.91 -0.51
C LEU A 12 -11.59 46.53 -0.99
N ALA A 13 -12.46 46.47 -1.95
CA ALA A 13 -12.91 45.18 -2.56
C ALA A 13 -11.77 44.42 -3.25
N ILE A 14 -10.93 45.13 -4.03
CA ILE A 14 -9.75 44.56 -4.66
C ILE A 14 -8.74 44.09 -3.60
N PHE A 15 -8.49 44.87 -2.57
CA PHE A 15 -7.55 44.52 -1.50
C PHE A 15 -8.00 43.27 -0.73
N ILE A 16 -9.29 43.18 -0.39
CA ILE A 16 -9.87 42.00 0.29
C ILE A 16 -9.79 40.78 -0.62
N SER A 17 -10.07 40.91 -1.91
CA SER A 17 -9.98 39.80 -2.88
C SER A 17 -8.55 39.28 -3.00
N ILE A 18 -7.55 40.17 -3.08
CA ILE A 18 -6.13 39.80 -3.13
C ILE A 18 -5.72 39.12 -1.82
N ALA A 19 -6.10 39.66 -0.69
CA ALA A 19 -5.81 39.06 0.61
C ALA A 19 -6.41 37.66 0.74
N PHE A 20 -7.64 37.46 0.27
CA PHE A 20 -8.30 36.15 0.27
C PHE A 20 -7.57 35.14 -0.63
N ILE A 21 -7.14 35.57 -1.81
CA ILE A 21 -6.37 34.71 -2.75
C ILE A 21 -5.04 34.31 -2.11
N ILE A 22 -4.32 35.25 -1.52
CA ILE A 22 -3.04 34.98 -0.85
C ILE A 22 -3.24 34.00 0.32
N LEU A 23 -4.24 34.22 1.16
CA LEU A 23 -4.57 33.32 2.27
C LEU A 23 -4.94 31.90 1.79
N SER A 24 -5.72 31.82 0.70
CA SER A 24 -6.10 30.53 0.12
C SER A 24 -4.91 29.77 -0.45
N LEU A 25 -3.99 30.45 -1.13
CA LEU A 25 -2.74 29.85 -1.64
C LEU A 25 -1.84 29.40 -0.50
N PHE A 26 -1.74 30.22 0.54
CA PHE A 26 -0.94 29.91 1.73
C PHE A 26 -1.51 28.71 2.49
N TYR A 27 -2.83 28.66 2.67
CA TYR A 27 -3.52 27.51 3.26
C TYR A 27 -3.27 26.23 2.47
N LYS A 28 -3.37 26.29 1.16
CA LYS A 28 -3.12 25.14 0.27
C LYS A 28 -1.65 24.68 0.29
N ALA A 29 -0.71 25.62 0.44
CA ALA A 29 0.71 25.31 0.53
C ALA A 29 1.10 24.71 1.89
N LEU A 30 0.43 25.11 2.98
CA LEU A 30 0.68 24.64 4.33
C LEU A 30 -0.07 23.34 4.67
N THR A 31 -1.09 22.94 3.90
CA THR A 31 -1.75 21.64 4.13
C THR A 31 -0.78 20.51 3.82
N PRO A 32 -0.35 19.71 4.81
CA PRO A 32 0.57 18.61 4.57
C PRO A 32 -0.10 17.58 3.66
N LYS A 33 0.58 17.21 2.59
CA LYS A 33 0.14 16.06 1.78
C LYS A 33 0.24 14.83 2.68
N LYS A 34 -0.88 14.12 2.86
CA LYS A 34 -0.90 12.81 3.54
C LYS A 34 -0.10 11.82 2.69
N THR A 35 1.16 11.66 2.99
CA THR A 35 2.01 10.61 2.42
C THR A 35 2.07 9.46 3.40
N LEU A 36 2.12 8.24 2.88
CA LEU A 36 2.38 7.08 3.71
C LEU A 36 3.81 7.16 4.26
N PRO A 37 4.02 6.79 5.53
CA PRO A 37 5.37 6.72 6.08
C PRO A 37 6.18 5.64 5.34
N ILE A 38 7.44 5.95 5.07
CA ILE A 38 8.40 4.99 4.53
C ILE A 38 9.23 4.51 5.72
N PHE A 39 9.01 3.27 6.13
CA PHE A 39 9.79 2.64 7.18
C PHE A 39 11.08 2.08 6.59
N GLN A 40 12.18 2.28 7.28
CA GLN A 40 13.48 1.68 6.98
C GLN A 40 13.82 0.64 8.06
N PRO A 41 14.69 -0.32 7.81
CA PRO A 41 15.07 -1.32 8.83
C PRO A 41 15.50 -0.67 10.15
N ASN A 42 16.16 0.47 10.11
CA ASN A 42 16.59 1.19 11.30
C ASN A 42 15.47 1.91 12.08
N ASP A 43 14.28 2.04 11.50
CA ASP A 43 13.11 2.66 12.13
C ASP A 43 12.23 1.62 12.87
N VAL A 44 12.53 0.35 12.66
CA VAL A 44 11.88 -0.79 13.33
C VAL A 44 12.64 -1.14 14.60
N ASN A 45 12.02 -1.83 15.55
CA ASN A 45 12.66 -2.24 16.79
C ASN A 45 13.97 -2.98 16.50
N PHE A 46 15.08 -2.42 16.97
CA PHE A 46 16.44 -2.86 16.68
C PHE A 46 16.71 -4.34 17.05
N GLU A 47 15.99 -4.85 18.06
CA GLU A 47 16.10 -6.24 18.51
C GLU A 47 15.46 -7.25 17.55
N LEU A 48 14.53 -6.79 16.68
CA LEU A 48 13.82 -7.65 15.72
C LEU A 48 14.43 -7.61 14.32
N VAL A 49 15.43 -6.75 14.10
CA VAL A 49 16.06 -6.56 12.79
C VAL A 49 17.38 -7.30 12.75
N ASP A 50 17.61 -8.07 11.68
CA ASP A 50 18.88 -8.75 11.44
C ASP A 50 20.04 -7.76 11.51
N SER A 51 21.08 -8.12 12.25
CA SER A 51 22.27 -7.29 12.48
C SER A 51 22.96 -6.85 11.17
N SER A 52 22.82 -7.61 10.10
CA SER A 52 23.39 -7.31 8.79
C SER A 52 22.72 -6.10 8.10
N ILE A 53 21.46 -5.80 8.45
CA ILE A 53 20.68 -4.72 7.84
C ILE A 53 20.32 -3.58 8.79
N GLN A 54 20.69 -3.69 10.07
CA GLN A 54 20.44 -2.64 11.08
C GLN A 54 21.04 -1.28 10.72
N HIS A 55 22.13 -1.26 9.95
CA HIS A 55 22.79 -0.03 9.50
C HIS A 55 22.14 0.62 8.29
N VAL A 56 21.17 -0.03 7.63
CA VAL A 56 20.49 0.49 6.43
C VAL A 56 19.50 1.57 6.84
N LYS A 57 19.89 2.82 6.65
CA LYS A 57 19.09 4.00 7.02
C LYS A 57 18.25 4.55 5.88
N ARG A 58 18.56 4.20 4.63
CA ARG A 58 17.88 4.72 3.43
C ARG A 58 17.96 3.70 2.30
N PHE A 59 17.03 3.82 1.34
CA PHE A 59 17.01 3.03 0.10
C PHE A 59 16.84 1.52 0.30
N HIS A 60 16.14 1.12 1.37
CA HIS A 60 15.75 -0.28 1.49
C HIS A 60 14.92 -0.68 0.26
N LYS A 61 15.33 -1.77 -0.39
CA LYS A 61 14.62 -2.35 -1.52
C LYS A 61 14.18 -3.75 -1.14
N ILE A 62 12.99 -4.12 -1.55
CA ILE A 62 12.52 -5.50 -1.47
C ILE A 62 13.45 -6.35 -2.34
N LYS A 63 13.92 -7.47 -1.79
CA LYS A 63 14.70 -8.45 -2.53
C LYS A 63 13.89 -8.99 -3.70
N SER A 64 14.57 -9.37 -4.77
CA SER A 64 13.93 -10.08 -5.87
C SER A 64 13.35 -11.39 -5.38
N PHE A 65 12.15 -11.69 -5.83
CA PHE A 65 11.44 -12.92 -5.51
C PHE A 65 10.87 -13.57 -6.77
N GLU A 66 10.65 -14.86 -6.69
CA GLU A 66 10.00 -15.66 -7.74
C GLU A 66 9.25 -16.80 -7.05
N PHE A 67 7.92 -16.79 -7.16
CA PHE A 67 7.02 -17.72 -6.51
C PHE A 67 5.92 -18.17 -7.45
N LEU A 68 5.20 -19.25 -7.09
CA LEU A 68 4.01 -19.70 -7.81
C LEU A 68 2.76 -19.04 -7.25
N ASN A 69 1.88 -18.60 -8.13
CA ASN A 69 0.57 -18.11 -7.72
C ASN A 69 -0.46 -19.26 -7.62
N GLN A 70 -1.68 -18.94 -7.24
CA GLN A 70 -2.80 -19.88 -7.13
C GLN A 70 -3.18 -20.55 -8.45
N ASN A 71 -2.68 -20.09 -9.59
CA ASN A 71 -2.89 -20.70 -10.91
C ASN A 71 -1.69 -21.54 -11.38
N GLY A 72 -0.62 -21.62 -10.55
CA GLY A 72 0.63 -22.29 -10.91
C GLY A 72 1.53 -21.48 -11.84
N GLU A 73 1.25 -20.20 -12.01
CA GLU A 73 2.07 -19.30 -12.81
C GLU A 73 3.20 -18.72 -11.96
N ILE A 74 4.36 -18.56 -12.58
CA ILE A 74 5.51 -17.89 -11.92
C ILE A 74 5.25 -16.40 -11.86
N VAL A 75 5.37 -15.85 -10.67
CA VAL A 75 5.21 -14.41 -10.37
C VAL A 75 6.47 -13.89 -9.70
N SER A 76 6.97 -12.78 -10.18
CA SER A 76 8.19 -12.12 -9.72
C SER A 76 7.96 -10.64 -9.38
N GLU A 77 8.93 -10.02 -8.73
CA GLU A 77 8.89 -8.56 -8.48
C GLU A 77 8.79 -7.73 -9.76
N LYS A 78 9.26 -8.27 -10.90
CA LYS A 78 9.24 -7.57 -12.20
C LYS A 78 7.82 -7.35 -12.71
N ASP A 79 6.90 -8.27 -12.36
CA ASP A 79 5.48 -8.20 -12.75
C ASP A 79 4.74 -7.05 -12.03
N TYR A 80 5.36 -6.51 -10.98
CA TYR A 80 4.84 -5.40 -10.19
C TYR A 80 5.55 -4.07 -10.47
N ASN A 81 6.46 -4.02 -11.44
CA ASN A 81 7.13 -2.80 -11.82
C ASN A 81 6.14 -1.73 -12.31
N GLY A 82 6.16 -0.57 -11.67
CA GLY A 82 5.24 0.53 -11.98
C GLY A 82 3.86 0.39 -11.35
N PHE A 83 3.63 -0.65 -10.54
CA PHE A 83 2.44 -0.81 -9.72
C PHE A 83 2.72 -0.45 -8.25
N ILE A 84 1.69 0.02 -7.58
CA ILE A 84 1.62 0.01 -6.11
C ILE A 84 1.02 -1.33 -5.74
N TYR A 85 1.66 -2.09 -4.87
CA TYR A 85 1.06 -3.31 -4.36
C TYR A 85 0.98 -3.32 -2.84
N VAL A 86 -0.10 -3.89 -2.33
CA VAL A 86 -0.29 -4.16 -0.90
C VAL A 86 0.09 -5.62 -0.70
N ALA A 87 1.08 -5.85 0.16
CA ALA A 87 1.55 -7.17 0.49
C ALA A 87 1.15 -7.55 1.91
N ASP A 88 0.76 -8.81 2.10
CA ASP A 88 0.55 -9.41 3.41
C ASP A 88 1.10 -10.85 3.47
N PHE A 89 1.20 -11.38 4.69
CA PHE A 89 1.60 -12.75 4.95
C PHE A 89 0.44 -13.49 5.61
N PHE A 90 0.14 -14.68 5.11
CA PHE A 90 -1.01 -15.46 5.57
C PHE A 90 -0.73 -16.96 5.52
N PHE A 91 -1.66 -17.76 6.01
CA PHE A 91 -1.75 -19.20 5.75
C PHE A 91 -3.22 -19.64 5.77
N THR A 92 -3.55 -20.62 4.92
CA THR A 92 -4.96 -20.99 4.66
C THR A 92 -5.66 -21.58 5.88
N THR A 93 -4.92 -22.28 6.73
CA THR A 93 -5.43 -22.98 7.92
C THR A 93 -5.49 -22.10 9.18
N CYS A 94 -5.21 -20.80 9.09
CA CYS A 94 -5.24 -19.88 10.22
C CYS A 94 -6.68 -19.68 10.75
N PRO A 95 -6.97 -19.99 12.03
CA PRO A 95 -8.33 -19.90 12.55
C PRO A 95 -8.70 -18.51 13.08
N SER A 96 -7.78 -17.56 13.15
CA SER A 96 -7.99 -16.31 13.90
C SER A 96 -7.81 -15.05 13.07
N ILE A 97 -6.58 -14.60 12.87
CA ILE A 97 -6.29 -13.28 12.27
C ILE A 97 -6.40 -13.29 10.74
N CYS A 98 -6.00 -14.39 10.07
CA CYS A 98 -5.99 -14.44 8.62
C CYS A 98 -7.37 -14.26 8.00
N PRO A 99 -8.47 -14.83 8.53
CA PRO A 99 -9.81 -14.52 8.01
C PRO A 99 -10.16 -13.04 8.05
N ILE A 100 -9.74 -12.33 9.11
CA ILE A 100 -9.97 -10.89 9.25
C ILE A 100 -9.13 -10.13 8.20
N MET A 101 -7.86 -10.50 8.04
CA MET A 101 -6.96 -9.91 7.04
C MET A 101 -7.49 -10.14 5.62
N THR A 102 -7.86 -11.38 5.28
CA THR A 102 -8.42 -11.73 3.98
C THR A 102 -9.69 -10.93 3.68
N ASN A 103 -10.59 -10.78 4.64
CA ASN A 103 -11.78 -9.94 4.47
C ASN A 103 -11.43 -8.45 4.24
N ASN A 104 -10.37 -7.94 4.86
CA ASN A 104 -9.91 -6.59 4.60
C ASN A 104 -9.25 -6.47 3.22
N MET A 105 -8.48 -7.45 2.80
CA MET A 105 -7.91 -7.51 1.44
C MET A 105 -9.00 -7.58 0.37
N LEU A 106 -10.09 -8.31 0.59
CA LEU A 106 -11.28 -8.32 -0.30
C LEU A 106 -11.93 -6.94 -0.42
N LYS A 107 -12.02 -6.18 0.68
CA LYS A 107 -12.50 -4.80 0.63
C LYS A 107 -11.58 -3.92 -0.23
N ILE A 108 -10.27 -4.08 -0.06
CA ILE A 108 -9.28 -3.37 -0.87
C ILE A 108 -9.40 -3.80 -2.32
N GLN A 109 -9.49 -5.11 -2.62
CA GLN A 109 -9.72 -5.62 -3.97
C GLN A 109 -10.90 -4.93 -4.65
N ASN A 110 -12.05 -4.84 -3.96
CA ASN A 110 -13.23 -4.18 -4.49
C ASN A 110 -13.00 -2.68 -4.73
N TYR A 111 -12.25 -2.02 -3.87
CA TYR A 111 -11.93 -0.60 -4.01
C TYR A 111 -10.98 -0.31 -5.16
N ILE A 112 -10.06 -1.23 -5.49
CA ILE A 112 -9.05 -1.03 -6.53
C ILE A 112 -9.47 -1.45 -7.93
N LYS A 113 -10.65 -2.04 -8.12
CA LYS A 113 -11.15 -2.49 -9.44
C LYS A 113 -11.04 -1.42 -10.52
N ASP A 114 -11.24 -0.15 -10.13
CA ASP A 114 -11.12 1.00 -11.03
C ASP A 114 -9.71 1.64 -11.04
N LYS A 115 -8.76 1.07 -10.28
CA LYS A 115 -7.40 1.60 -10.12
C LYS A 115 -6.40 0.79 -10.94
N LYS A 116 -6.02 1.28 -12.11
CA LYS A 116 -5.17 0.56 -13.07
C LYS A 116 -3.76 0.20 -12.57
N LYS A 117 -3.28 0.82 -11.48
CA LYS A 117 -1.89 0.68 -11.01
C LYS A 117 -1.78 0.16 -9.58
N VAL A 118 -2.79 -0.54 -9.09
CA VAL A 118 -2.75 -1.13 -7.74
C VAL A 118 -3.03 -2.62 -7.83
N LYS A 119 -2.24 -3.40 -7.11
CA LYS A 119 -2.31 -4.88 -7.03
C LYS A 119 -2.26 -5.34 -5.58
N LEU A 120 -2.68 -6.56 -5.32
CA LEU A 120 -2.58 -7.23 -4.04
C LEU A 120 -1.68 -8.47 -4.17
N LEU A 121 -0.95 -8.76 -3.10
CA LEU A 121 0.03 -9.82 -3.08
C LEU A 121 0.08 -10.43 -1.69
N SER A 122 -0.29 -11.71 -1.56
CA SER A 122 -0.27 -12.42 -0.28
C SER A 122 0.70 -13.58 -0.36
N PHE A 123 1.66 -13.64 0.59
CA PHE A 123 2.65 -14.70 0.66
C PHE A 123 2.23 -15.73 1.72
N SER A 124 2.13 -17.01 1.33
CA SER A 124 1.93 -18.06 2.33
C SER A 124 3.19 -18.24 3.16
N VAL A 125 3.03 -18.28 4.48
CA VAL A 125 4.12 -18.58 5.42
C VAL A 125 4.23 -20.08 5.75
N THR A 126 3.32 -20.90 5.24
CA THR A 126 3.29 -22.37 5.37
C THR A 126 3.21 -23.06 4.00
N PRO A 127 4.17 -22.81 3.11
CA PRO A 127 4.10 -23.34 1.73
C PRO A 127 4.08 -24.88 1.67
N GLU A 128 4.49 -25.57 2.72
CA GLU A 128 4.39 -27.03 2.83
C GLU A 128 2.94 -27.51 2.88
N ILE A 129 2.03 -26.69 3.40
CA ILE A 129 0.58 -26.95 3.48
C ILE A 129 -0.14 -26.28 2.33
N ASP A 130 0.22 -25.03 2.07
CA ASP A 130 -0.43 -24.14 1.09
C ASP A 130 0.15 -24.40 -0.31
N SER A 131 -0.13 -25.57 -0.87
CA SER A 131 0.21 -25.87 -2.25
C SER A 131 -0.58 -24.99 -3.24
N VAL A 132 -0.17 -24.95 -4.50
CA VAL A 132 -0.89 -24.24 -5.58
C VAL A 132 -2.37 -24.60 -5.60
N GLN A 133 -2.68 -25.89 -5.46
CA GLN A 133 -4.08 -26.35 -5.46
C GLN A 133 -4.85 -25.82 -4.24
N VAL A 134 -4.26 -25.89 -3.05
CA VAL A 134 -4.87 -25.37 -1.82
C VAL A 134 -5.11 -23.87 -1.92
N LEU A 135 -4.15 -23.12 -2.47
CA LEU A 135 -4.31 -21.70 -2.73
C LEU A 135 -5.41 -21.43 -3.76
N LYS A 136 -5.55 -22.28 -4.77
CA LYS A 136 -6.62 -22.16 -5.77
C LYS A 136 -8.00 -22.35 -5.15
N GLU A 137 -8.17 -23.40 -4.36
CA GLU A 137 -9.42 -23.68 -3.64
C GLU A 137 -9.75 -22.52 -2.68
N TYR A 138 -8.76 -22.06 -1.92
CA TYR A 138 -8.91 -20.91 -1.01
C TYR A 138 -9.30 -19.64 -1.78
N SER A 139 -8.67 -19.37 -2.93
CA SER A 139 -8.96 -18.19 -3.74
C SER A 139 -10.41 -18.17 -4.22
N ILE A 140 -10.93 -19.33 -4.64
CA ILE A 140 -12.31 -19.49 -5.09
C ILE A 140 -13.27 -19.32 -3.90
N GLU A 141 -13.01 -19.99 -2.79
CA GLU A 141 -13.82 -19.90 -1.57
C GLU A 141 -13.94 -18.44 -1.07
N LYS A 142 -12.84 -17.71 -1.06
CA LYS A 142 -12.81 -16.34 -0.56
C LYS A 142 -13.23 -15.28 -1.59
N GLY A 143 -13.31 -15.60 -2.87
CA GLY A 143 -13.65 -14.64 -3.93
C GLY A 143 -12.48 -13.74 -4.33
N VAL A 144 -11.28 -14.30 -4.33
CA VAL A 144 -10.07 -13.64 -4.84
C VAL A 144 -10.16 -13.52 -6.36
N ASP A 145 -9.92 -12.32 -6.89
CA ASP A 145 -9.89 -12.04 -8.33
C ASP A 145 -8.44 -11.98 -8.80
N ASP A 146 -8.03 -12.99 -9.57
CA ASP A 146 -6.66 -13.17 -10.08
C ASP A 146 -6.13 -11.97 -10.86
N LYS A 147 -7.02 -11.13 -11.39
CA LYS A 147 -6.66 -9.89 -12.09
C LYS A 147 -6.01 -8.87 -11.16
N TYR A 148 -6.36 -8.88 -9.89
CA TYR A 148 -5.93 -7.87 -8.92
C TYR A 148 -5.08 -8.43 -7.81
N TRP A 149 -5.22 -9.73 -7.51
CA TRP A 149 -4.65 -10.32 -6.30
C TRP A 149 -4.04 -11.70 -6.56
N ASN A 150 -2.74 -11.83 -6.33
CA ASN A 150 -2.02 -13.10 -6.35
C ASN A 150 -1.77 -13.61 -4.92
N LEU A 151 -2.08 -14.88 -4.70
CA LEU A 151 -1.70 -15.66 -3.52
C LEU A 151 -0.45 -16.48 -3.90
N LEU A 152 0.63 -16.33 -3.18
CA LEU A 152 1.93 -16.90 -3.53
C LEU A 152 2.35 -18.00 -2.58
N THR A 153 2.93 -19.06 -3.17
CA THR A 153 3.58 -20.15 -2.45
C THR A 153 4.91 -20.52 -3.12
N GLY A 154 5.80 -21.22 -2.41
CA GLY A 154 7.09 -21.62 -2.94
C GLY A 154 8.06 -22.07 -1.87
N ASP A 155 9.36 -21.82 -2.09
CA ASP A 155 10.39 -22.17 -1.12
C ASP A 155 10.29 -21.28 0.12
N LYS A 156 10.13 -21.93 1.28
CA LYS A 156 10.01 -21.26 2.58
C LYS A 156 11.21 -20.37 2.89
N SER A 157 12.42 -20.84 2.59
CA SER A 157 13.64 -20.09 2.89
C SER A 157 13.70 -18.77 2.12
N LYS A 158 13.16 -18.77 0.89
CA LYS A 158 13.05 -17.56 0.05
C LYS A 158 11.95 -16.61 0.51
N ILE A 159 10.88 -17.13 1.10
CA ILE A 159 9.78 -16.29 1.63
C ILE A 159 10.25 -15.52 2.86
N TYR A 160 11.16 -16.10 3.66
CA TYR A 160 11.66 -15.52 4.89
C TYR A 160 13.00 -14.75 4.72
N SER A 161 13.56 -14.68 3.53
CA SER A 161 14.83 -14.00 3.26
C SER A 161 14.59 -12.54 2.82
#